data_63d3ca776e9043c33007700fdf666aca
#
_entry.id   63d3ca776e9043c33007700fdf666aca
#
_cell.length_a   1.000
_cell.length_b   1.000
_cell.length_c   1.000
_cell.angle_alpha   90.00
_cell.angle_beta   90.00
_cell.angle_gamma   90.00
#
_symmetry.space_group_name_H-M   'P 1'
#
loop_
_entity.id
_entity.type
_entity.pdbx_description
1 polymer ?
#
loop_
_entity_poly.entity_id
_entity_poly.type
_entity_poly.pdbx_seq_one_letter_code
_entity_poly.pdbx_strand_id
1 'polypeptide(L)'
;LMIFERKVLRKIFGPLNDRGMWRIRYNTEIYNLYKEPDIIKVIKASRIRWLGHLYRGEENNISKKITFNDPLYATRKIGRPAKRWIDDVESDLNNINVRQWKKKAHERNQWKKVIGAVLA
;
A
#
# COMPACT_ATOMS: atom_id res chain seq x y z
N LEU A 1 -2.64 -2.52 -12.46
CA LEU A 1 -1.82 -1.35 -12.11
C LEU A 1 -0.37 -1.49 -12.57
N MET A 2 0.31 -2.58 -12.28
CA MET A 2 1.71 -2.83 -12.70
C MET A 2 1.90 -2.75 -14.23
N ILE A 3 0.94 -3.28 -15.00
CA ILE A 3 0.98 -3.18 -16.47
C ILE A 3 0.84 -1.73 -16.92
N PHE A 4 -0.06 -0.99 -16.31
CA PHE A 4 -0.26 0.43 -16.60
C PHE A 4 0.99 1.26 -16.28
N GLU A 5 1.56 1.08 -15.11
CA GLU A 5 2.80 1.75 -14.70
C GLU A 5 3.91 1.51 -15.71
N ARG A 6 4.13 0.25 -16.08
CA ARG A 6 5.17 -0.10 -17.08
C ARG A 6 4.92 0.50 -18.44
N LYS A 7 3.64 0.60 -18.88
CA LYS A 7 3.31 1.31 -20.11
C LYS A 7 3.69 2.79 -20.07
N VAL A 8 3.40 3.45 -18.95
CA VAL A 8 3.74 4.86 -18.75
C VAL A 8 5.26 5.05 -18.73
N LEU A 9 5.96 4.24 -17.94
CA LEU A 9 7.42 4.31 -17.83
C LEU A 9 8.12 4.06 -19.17
N ARG A 10 7.60 3.14 -19.99
CA ARG A 10 8.14 2.92 -21.35
C ARG A 10 7.96 4.12 -22.27
N LYS A 11 6.89 4.88 -22.12
CA LYS A 11 6.70 6.14 -22.86
C LYS A 11 7.68 7.22 -22.40
N ILE A 12 7.97 7.28 -21.11
CA ILE A 12 8.88 8.28 -20.54
C ILE A 12 10.34 7.97 -20.93
N PHE A 13 10.78 6.74 -20.73
CA PHE A 13 12.19 6.35 -20.97
C PHE A 13 12.49 5.99 -22.44
N GLY A 14 11.46 5.66 -23.20
CA GLY A 14 11.62 5.26 -24.59
C GLY A 14 12.30 3.91 -24.81
N PRO A 15 12.54 3.53 -26.08
CA PRO A 15 13.24 2.31 -26.43
C PRO A 15 14.74 2.39 -26.14
N LEU A 16 15.39 1.24 -26.11
CA LEU A 16 16.85 1.13 -25.99
C LEU A 16 17.47 0.82 -27.35
N ASN A 17 18.53 1.54 -27.69
CA ASN A 17 19.36 1.19 -28.84
C ASN A 17 20.44 0.19 -28.39
N ASP A 18 20.28 -1.05 -28.79
CA ASP A 18 21.22 -2.14 -28.50
C ASP A 18 21.97 -2.49 -29.78
N ARG A 19 23.25 -2.08 -29.84
CA ARG A 19 24.16 -2.32 -30.99
C ARG A 19 23.58 -1.90 -32.34
N GLY A 20 22.96 -0.72 -32.39
CA GLY A 20 22.37 -0.18 -33.62
C GLY A 20 20.92 -0.63 -33.87
N MET A 21 20.38 -1.54 -33.08
CA MET A 21 18.98 -1.98 -33.18
C MET A 21 18.15 -1.45 -32.02
N TRP A 22 17.00 -0.87 -32.33
CA TRP A 22 16.05 -0.37 -31.35
C TRP A 22 15.19 -1.51 -30.85
N ARG A 23 15.11 -1.67 -29.53
CA ARG A 23 14.21 -2.62 -28.86
C ARG A 23 13.47 -2.01 -27.69
N ILE A 24 12.37 -2.65 -27.31
CA ILE A 24 11.62 -2.30 -26.12
C ILE A 24 12.44 -2.68 -24.88
N ARG A 25 12.49 -1.81 -23.90
CA ARG A 25 13.19 -2.09 -22.62
C ARG A 25 12.50 -3.21 -21.85
N TYR A 26 13.28 -4.08 -21.24
CA TYR A 26 12.77 -5.08 -20.30
C TYR A 26 12.28 -4.40 -19.00
N ASN A 27 11.42 -5.09 -18.25
CA ASN A 27 10.87 -4.55 -17.01
C ASN A 27 11.95 -4.20 -15.98
N THR A 28 12.99 -5.01 -15.86
CA THR A 28 14.14 -4.76 -14.98
C THR A 28 14.89 -3.48 -15.34
N GLU A 29 15.09 -3.25 -16.62
CA GLU A 29 15.75 -2.03 -17.12
C GLU A 29 14.94 -0.77 -16.82
N ILE A 30 13.61 -0.85 -16.97
CA ILE A 30 12.70 0.27 -16.65
C ILE A 30 12.78 0.62 -15.18
N TYR A 31 12.66 -0.36 -14.29
CA TYR A 31 12.70 -0.13 -12.84
C TYR A 31 14.09 0.31 -12.35
N ASN A 32 15.15 -0.16 -12.97
CA ASN A 32 16.52 0.32 -12.68
C ASN A 32 16.71 1.81 -13.03
N LEU A 33 16.02 2.29 -14.05
CA LEU A 33 16.02 3.72 -14.41
C LEU A 33 15.09 4.53 -13.52
N TYR A 34 13.93 3.98 -13.19
CA TYR A 34 12.91 4.63 -12.37
C TYR A 34 13.38 4.86 -10.94
N LYS A 35 14.05 3.87 -10.34
CA LYS A 35 14.64 3.91 -8.99
C LYS A 35 13.68 4.25 -7.85
N GLU A 36 12.38 4.20 -8.09
CA GLU A 36 11.35 4.45 -7.11
C GLU A 36 10.53 3.18 -6.84
N PRO A 37 9.85 3.09 -5.70
CA PRO A 37 8.95 1.98 -5.44
C PRO A 37 7.86 1.86 -6.50
N ASP A 38 7.43 0.64 -6.79
CA ASP A 38 6.33 0.43 -7.71
C ASP A 38 4.99 0.97 -7.15
N ILE A 39 4.04 1.21 -8.05
CA ILE A 39 2.74 1.82 -7.70
C ILE A 39 1.97 1.04 -6.63
N ILE A 40 2.10 -0.28 -6.59
CA ILE A 40 1.41 -1.11 -5.59
C ILE A 40 1.98 -0.84 -4.21
N LYS A 41 3.29 -0.79 -4.06
CA LYS A 41 3.95 -0.44 -2.80
C LYS A 41 3.56 0.96 -2.34
N VAL A 42 3.51 1.93 -3.23
CA VAL A 42 3.09 3.32 -2.93
C VAL A 42 1.66 3.36 -2.41
N ILE A 43 0.73 2.64 -3.05
CA ILE A 43 -0.66 2.57 -2.63
C ILE A 43 -0.78 1.92 -1.24
N LYS A 44 -0.11 0.80 -1.02
CA LYS A 44 -0.10 0.12 0.28
C LYS A 44 0.49 0.99 1.38
N ALA A 45 1.59 1.64 1.12
CA ALA A 45 2.22 2.58 2.05
C ALA A 45 1.30 3.76 2.40
N SER A 46 0.57 4.28 1.41
CA SER A 46 -0.40 5.36 1.63
C SER A 46 -1.58 4.93 2.50
N ARG A 47 -2.10 3.72 2.28
CA ARG A 47 -3.15 3.13 3.12
C ARG A 47 -2.69 2.94 4.56
N ILE A 48 -1.49 2.40 4.75
CA ILE A 48 -0.91 2.17 6.08
C ILE A 48 -0.63 3.50 6.79
N ARG A 49 -0.15 4.51 6.06
CA ARG A 49 0.02 5.87 6.61
C ARG A 49 -1.31 6.44 7.10
N TRP A 50 -2.35 6.31 6.31
CA TRP A 50 -3.70 6.76 6.67
C TRP A 50 -4.26 6.00 7.88
N LEU A 51 -4.05 4.68 7.94
CA LEU A 51 -4.46 3.86 9.09
C LEU A 51 -3.85 4.38 10.40
N GLY A 52 -2.56 4.67 10.40
CA GLY A 52 -1.89 5.24 11.57
C GLY A 52 -2.43 6.61 11.95
N HIS A 53 -2.73 7.45 10.98
CA HIS A 53 -3.36 8.76 11.22
C HIS A 53 -4.74 8.61 11.86
N LEU A 54 -5.60 7.76 11.32
CA LEU A 54 -6.92 7.47 11.89
C LEU A 54 -6.83 6.93 13.31
N TYR A 55 -5.92 6.00 13.54
CA TYR A 55 -5.79 5.35 14.85
C TYR A 55 -5.35 6.33 15.95
N ARG A 56 -4.48 7.28 15.63
CA ARG A 56 -4.04 8.34 16.55
C ARG A 56 -5.02 9.50 16.66
N GLY A 57 -6.07 9.53 15.85
CA GLY A 57 -7.10 10.56 15.86
C GLY A 57 -7.94 10.53 17.15
N GLU A 58 -8.71 11.60 17.36
CA GLU A 58 -9.62 11.72 18.49
C GLU A 58 -10.73 10.65 18.43
N GLU A 59 -11.19 10.20 19.60
CA GLU A 59 -12.25 9.20 19.73
C GLU A 59 -13.58 9.65 19.11
N ASN A 60 -13.83 10.95 19.08
CA ASN A 60 -15.04 11.54 18.49
C ASN A 60 -14.99 11.65 16.96
N ASN A 61 -13.85 11.35 16.34
CA ASN A 61 -13.70 11.43 14.88
C ASN A 61 -14.59 10.38 14.21
N ILE A 62 -15.48 10.85 13.33
CA ILE A 62 -16.43 9.99 12.60
C ILE A 62 -15.69 8.96 11.74
N SER A 63 -14.63 9.36 11.06
CA SER A 63 -13.82 8.47 10.21
C SER A 63 -13.19 7.34 11.02
N LYS A 64 -12.68 7.66 12.22
CA LYS A 64 -12.15 6.66 13.15
C LYS A 64 -13.23 5.69 13.60
N LYS A 65 -14.40 6.21 14.00
CA LYS A 65 -15.54 5.39 14.44
C LYS A 65 -16.01 4.43 13.35
N ILE A 66 -16.18 4.91 12.13
CA ILE A 66 -16.61 4.08 10.99
C ILE A 66 -15.57 2.99 10.67
N THR A 67 -14.29 3.32 10.75
CA THR A 67 -13.20 2.39 10.38
C THR A 67 -13.03 1.27 11.42
N PHE A 68 -13.11 1.59 12.71
CA PHE A 68 -12.77 0.65 13.79
C PHE A 68 -13.98 0.09 14.57
N ASN A 69 -15.17 0.66 14.39
CA ASN A 69 -16.36 0.08 15.00
C ASN A 69 -16.89 -1.06 14.16
N ASP A 70 -16.82 -2.26 14.73
CA ASP A 70 -17.71 -3.33 14.30
C ASP A 70 -19.14 -2.93 14.73
N PRO A 71 -20.12 -3.01 13.83
CA PRO A 71 -21.50 -2.80 14.23
C PRO A 71 -21.86 -3.83 15.31
N LEU A 72 -22.06 -3.35 16.52
CA LEU A 72 -22.31 -4.17 17.72
C LEU A 72 -23.48 -5.14 17.58
N TYR A 73 -24.31 -4.98 16.54
CA TYR A 73 -25.55 -5.73 16.35
C TYR A 73 -25.72 -6.36 14.97
N ALA A 74 -24.75 -6.18 14.06
CA ALA A 74 -24.82 -6.79 12.74
C ALA A 74 -23.89 -8.00 12.65
N THR A 75 -24.44 -9.18 12.74
CA THR A 75 -23.76 -10.40 12.31
C THR A 75 -23.47 -10.30 10.82
N ARG A 76 -22.22 -10.60 10.43
CA ARG A 76 -21.88 -10.71 9.01
C ARG A 76 -22.78 -11.75 8.34
N LYS A 77 -23.27 -11.44 7.15
CA LYS A 77 -24.05 -12.38 6.35
C LYS A 77 -23.31 -13.70 6.18
N ILE A 78 -24.03 -14.80 6.22
CA ILE A 78 -23.50 -16.14 5.91
C ILE A 78 -23.07 -16.17 4.45
N GLY A 79 -21.92 -16.78 4.15
CA GLY A 79 -21.35 -16.86 2.83
C GLY A 79 -20.05 -16.07 2.72
N ARG A 80 -19.79 -15.45 1.56
CA ARG A 80 -18.59 -14.61 1.35
C ARG A 80 -18.93 -13.12 1.56
N PRO A 81 -18.77 -12.59 2.78
CA PRO A 81 -19.04 -11.18 3.05
C PRO A 81 -18.02 -10.29 2.29
N ALA A 82 -18.45 -9.08 1.93
CA ALA A 82 -17.56 -8.08 1.35
C ALA A 82 -16.42 -7.74 2.33
N LYS A 83 -15.20 -7.65 1.82
CA LYS A 83 -14.04 -7.21 2.62
C LYS A 83 -14.19 -5.74 3.01
N ARG A 84 -13.90 -5.45 4.27
CA ARG A 84 -13.77 -4.08 4.76
C ARG A 84 -12.39 -3.53 4.36
N TRP A 85 -12.29 -2.20 4.24
CA TRP A 85 -11.01 -1.54 3.99
C TRP A 85 -9.95 -1.91 5.03
N ILE A 86 -10.35 -1.96 6.32
CA ILE A 86 -9.43 -2.34 7.40
C ILE A 86 -8.90 -3.77 7.27
N ASP A 87 -9.70 -4.70 6.77
CA ASP A 87 -9.28 -6.08 6.54
C ASP A 87 -8.15 -6.16 5.51
N ASP A 88 -8.24 -5.37 4.43
CA ASP A 88 -7.22 -5.31 3.40
C ASP A 88 -5.90 -4.69 3.92
N VAL A 89 -5.99 -3.63 4.72
CA VAL A 89 -4.80 -2.98 5.30
C VAL A 89 -4.14 -3.88 6.34
N GLU A 90 -4.91 -4.56 7.17
CA GLU A 90 -4.39 -5.54 8.13
C GLU A 90 -3.73 -6.73 7.42
N SER A 91 -4.29 -7.19 6.31
CA SER A 91 -3.66 -8.21 5.46
C SER A 91 -2.32 -7.74 4.91
N ASP A 92 -2.23 -6.50 4.44
CA ASP A 92 -0.97 -5.92 3.96
C ASP A 92 0.08 -5.83 5.09
N LEU A 93 -0.32 -5.47 6.30
CA LEU A 93 0.57 -5.46 7.47
C LEU A 93 1.06 -6.86 7.85
N ASN A 94 0.17 -7.85 7.80
CA ASN A 94 0.54 -9.25 8.05
C ASN A 94 1.54 -9.78 7.03
N ASN A 95 1.42 -9.39 5.76
CA ASN A 95 2.33 -9.78 4.69
C ASN A 95 3.76 -9.28 4.90
N ILE A 96 3.94 -8.17 5.61
CA ILE A 96 5.25 -7.65 6.01
C ILE A 96 5.64 -8.03 7.45
N ASN A 97 4.96 -9.01 8.04
CA ASN A 97 5.21 -9.52 9.39
C ASN A 97 5.06 -8.48 10.51
N VAL A 98 4.25 -7.47 10.33
CA VAL A 98 3.92 -6.49 11.37
C VAL A 98 2.79 -7.04 12.21
N ARG A 99 3.13 -7.58 13.36
CA ARG A 99 2.17 -8.01 14.38
C ARG A 99 1.91 -6.89 15.38
N GLN A 100 0.73 -6.88 15.98
CA GLN A 100 0.34 -5.89 17.00
C GLN A 100 0.53 -4.45 16.51
N TRP A 101 0.08 -4.18 15.28
CA TRP A 101 0.24 -2.88 14.65
C TRP A 101 -0.31 -1.71 15.48
N LYS A 102 -1.34 -1.94 16.29
CA LYS A 102 -1.94 -0.92 17.16
C LYS A 102 -0.93 -0.30 18.12
N LYS A 103 -0.05 -1.10 18.71
CA LYS A 103 1.02 -0.61 19.58
C LYS A 103 2.01 0.28 18.81
N LYS A 104 2.39 -0.14 17.61
CA LYS A 104 3.34 0.61 16.75
C LYS A 104 2.71 1.89 16.20
N ALA A 105 1.39 1.87 15.96
CA ALA A 105 0.68 3.02 15.41
C ALA A 105 0.60 4.21 16.37
N HIS A 106 0.64 3.98 17.69
CA HIS A 106 0.66 5.05 18.68
C HIS A 106 1.89 5.96 18.52
N GLU A 107 3.02 5.39 18.14
CA GLU A 107 4.28 6.11 18.03
C GLU A 107 4.62 6.41 16.58
N ARG A 108 4.64 7.70 16.22
CA ARG A 108 4.86 8.15 14.83
C ARG A 108 6.18 7.64 14.25
N ASN A 109 7.24 7.61 15.04
CA ASN A 109 8.55 7.16 14.56
C ASN A 109 8.58 5.67 14.24
N GLN A 110 7.94 4.85 15.07
CA GLN A 110 7.79 3.42 14.78
C GLN A 110 6.91 3.18 13.56
N TRP A 111 5.84 3.96 13.41
CA TRP A 111 4.95 3.86 12.25
C TRP A 111 5.64 4.25 10.95
N LYS A 112 6.51 5.26 10.98
CA LYS A 112 7.36 5.61 9.82
C LYS A 112 8.25 4.44 9.39
N LYS A 113 8.82 3.69 10.32
CA LYS A 113 9.62 2.49 10.01
C LYS A 113 8.78 1.42 9.32
N VAL A 114 7.54 1.22 9.76
CA VAL A 114 6.60 0.29 9.11
C VAL A 114 6.31 0.72 7.67
N ILE A 115 6.04 1.99 7.44
CA ILE A 115 5.81 2.54 6.09
C ILE A 115 7.04 2.36 5.22
N GLY A 116 8.23 2.63 5.75
CA GLY A 116 9.50 2.43 5.04
C GLY A 116 9.71 0.97 4.64
N ALA A 117 9.34 0.00 5.48
CA ALA A 117 9.42 -1.41 5.16
C ALA A 117 8.50 -1.82 4.00
N VAL A 118 7.35 -1.17 3.84
CA VAL A 118 6.44 -1.42 2.72
C VAL A 118 7.02 -0.89 1.40
N LEU A 119 7.72 0.24 1.46
CA LEU A 119 8.31 0.89 0.29
C LEU A 119 9.61 0.22 -0.17
N ALA A 120 10.22 -0.51 0.71
CA ALA A 120 11.49 -1.19 0.42
C ALA A 120 11.39 -2.30 -0.65
#